data_4e7f7875fe450574fbdb0c7c7a99d0ad
#
_entry.id   4e7f7875fe450574fbdb0c7c7a99d0ad
#
_cell.length_a   1.000
_cell.length_b   1.000
_cell.length_c   1.000
_cell.angle_alpha   90.00
_cell.angle_beta   90.00
_cell.angle_gamma   90.00
#
_symmetry.space_group_name_H-M   'P 1'
#
loop_
_entity.id
_entity.type
_entity.pdbx_description
1 polymer ?
#
loop_
_entity_poly.entity_id
_entity_poly.type
_entity_poly.pdbx_seq_one_letter_code
_entity_poly.pdbx_strand_id
1 'polypeptide(L)'
;MDITLIKTFIEVANTGSFVAARGRLFVTQSAISLRIQRLEDSLGHQLFTRSKAGAVLTAEGQQFEPYALSLLKIWEESRQKISIPDGYKRAISIGAQYSLWPGLGFRWLDSLQTEMPELSIHAEVGSPDRITRFLVEGIVQAALLYTPQLRPGLIVEPALDDELILVASYPDASLERLLGYVSVDWGPEFTHALAFALPHLIDSGRSMALGALTMEYVVNRCASAFLPARSVKRYLDNGKLHLVADAPRFPYPSWVVLRADLTPDLAELAGRTLKAVVQGAEKAQESLLGELDLMEGYEPVPKVNFKDKK
;
A
#
# COMPACT_ATOMS: atom_id res chain seq x y z
N MET A 1 -1.82 -33.26 4.21
CA MET A 1 -1.64 -32.04 5.04
C MET A 1 -2.71 -31.04 4.63
N ASP A 2 -3.44 -30.45 5.58
CA ASP A 2 -4.51 -29.47 5.30
C ASP A 2 -3.90 -28.06 5.20
N ILE A 3 -4.16 -27.33 4.12
CA ILE A 3 -3.68 -25.96 3.89
C ILE A 3 -4.17 -24.99 4.99
N THR A 4 -5.30 -25.33 5.65
CA THR A 4 -5.84 -24.54 6.76
C THR A 4 -4.90 -24.56 7.98
N LEU A 5 -4.17 -25.65 8.19
CA LEU A 5 -3.16 -25.75 9.26
C LEU A 5 -1.98 -24.82 8.96
N ILE A 6 -1.52 -24.81 7.70
CA ILE A 6 -0.44 -23.92 7.23
C ILE A 6 -0.84 -22.45 7.38
N LYS A 7 -2.03 -22.06 6.91
CA LYS A 7 -2.56 -20.70 7.08
C LYS A 7 -2.63 -20.30 8.56
N THR A 8 -3.05 -21.22 9.41
CA THR A 8 -3.12 -20.96 10.85
C THR A 8 -1.74 -20.77 11.47
N PHE A 9 -0.75 -21.58 11.08
CA PHE A 9 0.63 -21.46 11.52
C PHE A 9 1.21 -20.09 11.14
N ILE A 10 1.12 -19.72 9.86
CA ILE A 10 1.64 -18.44 9.36
C ILE A 10 0.97 -17.25 10.07
N GLU A 11 -0.35 -17.31 10.31
CA GLU A 11 -1.06 -16.21 10.97
C GLU A 11 -0.68 -16.08 12.45
N VAL A 12 -0.46 -17.18 13.17
CA VAL A 12 0.05 -17.16 14.54
C VAL A 12 1.49 -16.64 14.59
N ALA A 13 2.34 -17.05 13.65
CA ALA A 13 3.71 -16.56 13.53
C ALA A 13 3.75 -15.02 13.29
N ASN A 14 2.94 -14.54 12.34
CA ASN A 14 2.86 -13.12 12.00
C ASN A 14 2.32 -12.23 13.14
N THR A 15 1.37 -12.75 13.93
CA THR A 15 0.75 -11.98 15.02
C THR A 15 1.46 -12.13 16.35
N GLY A 16 2.31 -13.15 16.50
CA GLY A 16 2.91 -13.50 17.79
C GLY A 16 1.88 -13.90 18.85
N SER A 17 0.61 -14.18 18.48
CA SER A 17 -0.45 -14.39 19.45
C SER A 17 -1.60 -15.24 18.89
N PHE A 18 -1.95 -16.31 19.61
CA PHE A 18 -3.13 -17.13 19.32
C PHE A 18 -4.45 -16.33 19.42
N VAL A 19 -4.48 -15.32 20.30
CA VAL A 19 -5.66 -14.47 20.48
C VAL A 19 -5.78 -13.47 19.33
N ALA A 20 -4.69 -12.83 18.93
CA ALA A 20 -4.69 -11.87 17.84
C ALA A 20 -4.99 -12.54 16.48
N ALA A 21 -4.46 -13.76 16.25
CA ALA A 21 -4.75 -14.56 15.06
C ALA A 21 -6.26 -14.90 14.91
N ARG A 22 -7.01 -14.96 16.00
CA ARG A 22 -8.47 -15.20 15.97
C ARG A 22 -9.21 -14.17 15.14
N GLY A 23 -8.90 -12.89 15.30
CA GLY A 23 -9.56 -11.81 14.57
C GLY A 23 -9.30 -11.86 13.07
N ARG A 24 -8.18 -12.42 12.65
CA ARG A 24 -7.81 -12.53 11.23
C ARG A 24 -8.27 -13.81 10.56
N LEU A 25 -8.37 -14.91 11.33
CA LEU A 25 -8.82 -16.21 10.83
C LEU A 25 -10.33 -16.44 10.98
N PHE A 26 -11.02 -15.57 11.70
CA PHE A 26 -12.47 -15.66 11.99
C PHE A 26 -12.87 -17.00 12.64
N VAL A 27 -12.02 -17.52 13.53
CA VAL A 27 -12.25 -18.77 14.27
C VAL A 27 -11.98 -18.59 15.76
N THR A 28 -12.41 -19.54 16.60
CA THR A 28 -12.16 -19.50 18.04
C THR A 28 -10.68 -19.79 18.35
N GLN A 29 -10.19 -19.31 19.49
CA GLN A 29 -8.83 -19.60 19.94
C GLN A 29 -8.59 -21.12 20.14
N SER A 30 -9.59 -21.84 20.61
CA SER A 30 -9.53 -23.32 20.75
C SER A 30 -9.34 -24.00 19.38
N ALA A 31 -10.02 -23.52 18.35
CA ALA A 31 -9.84 -24.03 16.99
C ALA A 31 -8.41 -23.75 16.47
N ILE A 32 -7.85 -22.55 16.71
CA ILE A 32 -6.46 -22.23 16.37
C ILE A 32 -5.51 -23.16 17.10
N SER A 33 -5.67 -23.33 18.43
CA SER A 33 -4.83 -24.21 19.22
C SER A 33 -4.86 -25.66 18.72
N LEU A 34 -6.05 -26.17 18.39
CA LEU A 34 -6.22 -27.52 17.84
C LEU A 34 -5.55 -27.68 16.47
N ARG A 35 -5.67 -26.65 15.59
CA ARG A 35 -5.01 -26.68 14.28
C ARG A 35 -3.49 -26.69 14.41
N ILE A 36 -2.92 -25.87 15.29
CA ILE A 36 -1.47 -25.85 15.54
C ILE A 36 -1.02 -27.20 16.12
N GLN A 37 -1.73 -27.73 17.12
CA GLN A 37 -1.41 -29.03 17.67
C GLN A 37 -1.40 -30.13 16.59
N ARG A 38 -2.42 -30.19 15.73
CA ARG A 38 -2.46 -31.17 14.63
C ARG A 38 -1.29 -31.03 13.66
N LEU A 39 -0.84 -29.79 13.40
CA LEU A 39 0.34 -29.55 12.57
C LEU A 39 1.61 -30.05 13.28
N GLU A 40 1.79 -29.70 14.54
CA GLU A 40 2.90 -30.15 15.40
C GLU A 40 2.94 -31.67 15.50
N ASP A 41 1.79 -32.32 15.74
CA ASP A 41 1.68 -33.80 15.80
C ASP A 41 2.07 -34.41 14.44
N SER A 42 1.70 -33.82 13.34
CA SER A 42 2.04 -34.33 11.99
C SER A 42 3.52 -34.19 11.64
N LEU A 43 4.20 -33.22 12.22
CA LEU A 43 5.64 -32.93 12.02
C LEU A 43 6.51 -33.61 13.12
N GLY A 44 5.91 -34.02 14.23
CA GLY A 44 6.60 -34.60 15.37
C GLY A 44 7.39 -33.58 16.22
N HIS A 45 7.17 -32.27 16.00
CA HIS A 45 7.89 -31.21 16.67
C HIS A 45 6.96 -30.09 17.08
N GLN A 46 7.24 -29.42 18.21
CA GLN A 46 6.59 -28.18 18.58
C GLN A 46 7.13 -27.02 17.75
N LEU A 47 6.22 -26.22 17.20
CA LEU A 47 6.57 -25.06 16.37
C LEU A 47 6.49 -23.74 17.13
N PHE A 48 5.78 -23.72 18.27
CA PHE A 48 5.62 -22.52 19.09
C PHE A 48 5.96 -22.78 20.56
N THR A 49 6.66 -21.82 21.17
CA THR A 49 6.74 -21.67 22.62
C THR A 49 5.68 -20.66 23.06
N ARG A 50 4.82 -21.04 24.01
CA ARG A 50 3.76 -20.20 24.55
C ARG A 50 4.21 -19.56 25.85
N SER A 51 3.97 -18.25 26.01
CA SER A 51 4.25 -17.50 27.22
C SER A 51 3.12 -16.51 27.52
N LYS A 52 3.19 -15.84 28.67
CA LYS A 52 2.28 -14.72 28.97
C LYS A 52 2.43 -13.54 28.02
N ALA A 53 3.58 -13.41 27.37
CA ALA A 53 3.86 -12.37 26.38
C ALA A 53 3.35 -12.73 24.96
N GLY A 54 2.89 -13.96 24.71
CA GLY A 54 2.39 -14.39 23.42
C GLY A 54 2.93 -15.75 22.98
N ALA A 55 3.09 -15.92 21.67
CA ALA A 55 3.62 -17.11 21.01
C ALA A 55 4.87 -16.73 20.20
N VAL A 56 5.95 -17.48 20.40
CA VAL A 56 7.22 -17.30 19.69
C VAL A 56 7.55 -18.61 18.97
N LEU A 57 8.06 -18.53 17.74
CA LEU A 57 8.53 -19.72 17.02
C LEU A 57 9.67 -20.41 17.77
N THR A 58 9.63 -21.74 17.84
CA THR A 58 10.78 -22.55 18.21
C THR A 58 11.85 -22.55 17.11
N ALA A 59 12.99 -23.18 17.32
CA ALA A 59 13.99 -23.38 16.26
C ALA A 59 13.40 -24.15 15.06
N GLU A 60 12.60 -25.20 15.36
CA GLU A 60 11.88 -26.00 14.37
C GLU A 60 10.80 -25.17 13.66
N GLY A 61 10.08 -24.31 14.41
CA GLY A 61 9.11 -23.37 13.86
C GLY A 61 9.75 -22.39 12.87
N GLN A 62 10.92 -21.83 13.22
CA GLN A 62 11.69 -20.94 12.34
C GLN A 62 12.18 -21.69 11.07
N GLN A 63 12.61 -22.94 11.21
CA GLN A 63 12.98 -23.77 10.06
C GLN A 63 11.78 -24.10 9.17
N PHE A 64 10.61 -24.33 9.76
CA PHE A 64 9.40 -24.68 9.02
C PHE A 64 8.76 -23.49 8.32
N GLU A 65 8.89 -22.27 8.84
CA GLU A 65 8.24 -21.07 8.32
C GLU A 65 8.45 -20.85 6.79
N PRO A 66 9.68 -20.91 6.23
CA PRO A 66 9.87 -20.73 4.79
C PRO A 66 9.21 -21.83 3.95
N TYR A 67 9.11 -23.06 4.47
CA TYR A 67 8.38 -24.14 3.79
C TYR A 67 6.87 -23.91 3.85
N ALA A 68 6.35 -23.46 4.99
CA ALA A 68 4.93 -23.12 5.14
C ALA A 68 4.51 -22.03 4.15
N LEU A 69 5.31 -20.99 4.00
CA LEU A 69 5.09 -19.92 3.01
C LEU A 69 5.14 -20.47 1.57
N SER A 70 6.09 -21.35 1.27
CA SER A 70 6.20 -21.99 -0.05
C SER A 70 4.99 -22.86 -0.39
N LEU A 71 4.50 -23.63 0.57
CA LEU A 71 3.31 -24.46 0.41
C LEU A 71 2.06 -23.63 0.18
N LEU A 72 1.90 -22.53 0.94
CA LEU A 72 0.78 -21.61 0.75
C LEU A 72 0.82 -20.97 -0.63
N LYS A 73 2.00 -20.53 -1.05
CA LYS A 73 2.25 -19.97 -2.37
C LYS A 73 1.84 -20.93 -3.50
N ILE A 74 2.35 -22.18 -3.48
CA ILE A 74 2.02 -23.20 -4.49
C ILE A 74 0.50 -23.44 -4.53
N TRP A 75 -0.15 -23.45 -3.39
CA TRP A 75 -1.59 -23.58 -3.29
C TRP A 75 -2.32 -22.40 -3.97
N GLU A 76 -1.95 -21.17 -3.68
CA GLU A 76 -2.60 -19.99 -4.26
C GLU A 76 -2.32 -19.89 -5.77
N GLU A 77 -1.12 -20.19 -6.23
CA GLU A 77 -0.79 -20.28 -7.66
C GLU A 77 -1.63 -21.34 -8.39
N SER A 78 -1.83 -22.52 -7.78
CA SER A 78 -2.68 -23.57 -8.33
C SER A 78 -4.11 -23.11 -8.44
N ARG A 79 -4.65 -22.46 -7.42
CA ARG A 79 -6.00 -21.89 -7.42
C ARG A 79 -6.17 -20.86 -8.52
N GLN A 80 -5.22 -19.94 -8.65
CA GLN A 80 -5.26 -18.89 -9.69
C GLN A 80 -5.24 -19.51 -11.10
N LYS A 81 -4.36 -20.50 -11.34
CA LYS A 81 -4.29 -21.18 -12.65
C LYS A 81 -5.58 -21.91 -13.01
N ILE A 82 -6.19 -22.60 -12.05
CA ILE A 82 -7.45 -23.33 -12.27
C ILE A 82 -8.63 -22.37 -12.45
N SER A 83 -8.55 -21.18 -11.88
CA SER A 83 -9.60 -20.16 -11.89
C SER A 83 -9.51 -19.21 -13.09
N ILE A 84 -8.57 -19.42 -14.04
CA ILE A 84 -8.48 -18.60 -15.26
C ILE A 84 -9.77 -18.82 -16.06
N PRO A 85 -10.54 -17.75 -16.35
CA PRO A 85 -11.78 -17.89 -17.12
C PRO A 85 -11.52 -18.29 -18.57
N ASP A 86 -12.52 -18.88 -19.21
CA ASP A 86 -12.45 -19.21 -20.64
C ASP A 86 -12.14 -17.95 -21.48
N GLY A 87 -11.25 -18.10 -22.43
CA GLY A 87 -10.77 -17.00 -23.27
C GLY A 87 -9.53 -16.28 -22.78
N TYR A 88 -9.11 -16.53 -21.54
CA TYR A 88 -7.85 -16.01 -20.98
C TYR A 88 -6.79 -17.12 -20.93
N LYS A 89 -5.53 -16.75 -21.13
CA LYS A 89 -4.41 -17.71 -21.11
C LYS A 89 -3.53 -17.57 -19.88
N ARG A 90 -3.57 -16.42 -19.24
CA ARG A 90 -2.75 -16.06 -18.09
C ARG A 90 -3.54 -15.28 -17.05
N ALA A 91 -3.03 -15.22 -15.83
CA ALA A 91 -3.60 -14.42 -14.78
C ALA A 91 -2.50 -13.67 -14.01
N ILE A 92 -2.82 -12.47 -13.56
CA ILE A 92 -2.02 -11.68 -12.61
C ILE A 92 -2.94 -11.05 -11.57
N SER A 93 -2.50 -11.04 -10.31
CA SER A 93 -3.17 -10.30 -9.25
C SER A 93 -2.31 -9.12 -8.84
N ILE A 94 -2.89 -7.93 -8.87
CA ILE A 94 -2.23 -6.67 -8.55
C ILE A 94 -2.83 -6.08 -7.29
N GLY A 95 -1.96 -5.70 -6.35
CA GLY A 95 -2.35 -5.03 -5.12
C GLY A 95 -1.97 -3.56 -5.11
N ALA A 96 -2.75 -2.71 -4.44
CA ALA A 96 -2.32 -1.36 -4.14
C ALA A 96 -2.97 -0.81 -2.87
N GLN A 97 -2.32 0.18 -2.26
CA GLN A 97 -2.97 1.00 -1.24
C GLN A 97 -4.08 1.84 -1.88
N TYR A 98 -5.10 2.18 -1.08
CA TYR A 98 -6.31 2.89 -1.55
C TYR A 98 -6.01 4.09 -2.45
N SER A 99 -5.09 4.96 -2.04
CA SER A 99 -4.78 6.21 -2.74
C SER A 99 -3.93 6.03 -3.99
N LEU A 100 -3.37 4.85 -4.23
CA LEU A 100 -2.62 4.53 -5.45
C LEU A 100 -3.51 3.99 -6.58
N TRP A 101 -4.72 3.51 -6.27
CA TRP A 101 -5.66 3.05 -7.28
C TRP A 101 -6.13 4.17 -8.23
N PRO A 102 -6.67 5.30 -7.71
CA PRO A 102 -7.05 6.40 -8.59
C PRO A 102 -5.81 7.00 -9.29
N GLY A 103 -5.88 7.10 -10.59
CA GLY A 103 -4.86 7.78 -11.40
C GLY A 103 -3.60 6.96 -11.71
N LEU A 104 -3.21 6.00 -10.90
CA LEU A 104 -2.03 5.16 -11.15
C LEU A 104 -2.43 3.69 -11.34
N GLY A 105 -3.01 3.06 -10.33
CA GLY A 105 -3.38 1.64 -10.38
C GLY A 105 -4.34 1.30 -11.50
N PHE A 106 -5.44 2.05 -11.66
CA PHE A 106 -6.41 1.79 -12.74
C PHE A 106 -5.79 1.93 -14.12
N ARG A 107 -4.96 2.97 -14.35
CA ARG A 107 -4.26 3.13 -15.64
C ARG A 107 -3.28 1.98 -15.89
N TRP A 108 -2.68 1.44 -14.83
CA TRP A 108 -1.81 0.28 -14.96
C TRP A 108 -2.59 -0.97 -15.38
N LEU A 109 -3.78 -1.22 -14.80
CA LEU A 109 -4.66 -2.30 -15.24
C LEU A 109 -5.05 -2.16 -16.71
N ASP A 110 -5.47 -0.95 -17.11
CA ASP A 110 -5.86 -0.66 -18.49
C ASP A 110 -4.68 -0.90 -19.47
N SER A 111 -3.47 -0.48 -19.09
CA SER A 111 -2.26 -0.68 -19.90
C SER A 111 -1.90 -2.16 -20.03
N LEU A 112 -1.97 -2.93 -18.94
CA LEU A 112 -1.75 -4.37 -18.94
C LEU A 112 -2.76 -5.08 -19.83
N GLN A 113 -4.05 -4.76 -19.72
CA GLN A 113 -5.12 -5.35 -20.51
C GLN A 113 -4.99 -5.00 -21.99
N THR A 114 -4.51 -3.78 -22.30
CA THR A 114 -4.29 -3.35 -23.70
C THR A 114 -3.14 -4.10 -24.34
N GLU A 115 -2.02 -4.28 -23.64
CA GLU A 115 -0.84 -4.99 -24.18
C GLU A 115 -1.00 -6.51 -24.20
N MET A 116 -1.79 -7.07 -23.28
CA MET A 116 -2.09 -8.50 -23.22
C MET A 116 -3.59 -8.73 -22.99
N PRO A 117 -4.43 -8.66 -24.05
CA PRO A 117 -5.88 -8.81 -23.94
C PRO A 117 -6.34 -10.15 -23.33
N GLU A 118 -5.54 -11.19 -23.46
CA GLU A 118 -5.78 -12.53 -22.90
C GLU A 118 -5.30 -12.71 -21.45
N LEU A 119 -4.89 -11.61 -20.78
CA LEU A 119 -4.49 -11.59 -19.36
C LEU A 119 -5.72 -11.38 -18.49
N SER A 120 -6.03 -12.35 -17.64
CA SER A 120 -6.99 -12.18 -16.55
C SER A 120 -6.33 -11.38 -15.41
N ILE A 121 -6.93 -10.26 -15.03
CA ILE A 121 -6.38 -9.38 -14.00
C ILE A 121 -7.30 -9.36 -12.78
N HIS A 122 -6.75 -9.63 -11.60
CA HIS A 122 -7.42 -9.46 -10.32
C HIS A 122 -6.81 -8.29 -9.56
N ALA A 123 -7.65 -7.44 -8.97
CA ALA A 123 -7.22 -6.25 -8.24
C ALA A 123 -7.53 -6.38 -6.75
N GLU A 124 -6.51 -6.15 -5.90
CA GLU A 124 -6.62 -6.18 -4.45
C GLU A 124 -6.28 -4.83 -3.84
N VAL A 125 -7.05 -4.42 -2.84
CA VAL A 125 -6.82 -3.19 -2.09
C VAL A 125 -6.53 -3.50 -0.61
N GLY A 126 -5.64 -2.72 -0.01
CA GLY A 126 -5.35 -2.91 1.41
C GLY A 126 -4.39 -1.89 2.01
N SER A 127 -4.16 -2.05 3.31
CA SER A 127 -3.05 -1.39 4.01
C SER A 127 -1.70 -1.94 3.54
N PRO A 128 -0.57 -1.25 3.79
CA PRO A 128 0.76 -1.74 3.45
C PRO A 128 1.02 -3.16 3.96
N ASP A 129 0.69 -3.42 5.22
CA ASP A 129 0.88 -4.75 5.84
C ASP A 129 0.04 -5.84 5.17
N ARG A 130 -1.21 -5.53 4.82
CA ARG A 130 -2.09 -6.48 4.13
C ARG A 130 -1.55 -6.82 2.74
N ILE A 131 -1.17 -5.82 1.96
CA ILE A 131 -0.64 -6.03 0.61
C ILE A 131 0.71 -6.74 0.66
N THR A 132 1.62 -6.37 1.59
CA THR A 132 2.90 -7.07 1.78
C THR A 132 2.67 -8.54 2.14
N ARG A 133 1.72 -8.83 3.01
CA ARG A 133 1.34 -10.21 3.33
C ARG A 133 0.83 -10.95 2.09
N PHE A 134 -0.04 -10.35 1.30
CA PHE A 134 -0.57 -10.95 0.06
C PHE A 134 0.53 -11.24 -0.96
N LEU A 135 1.55 -10.38 -1.07
CA LEU A 135 2.73 -10.64 -1.88
C LEU A 135 3.51 -11.87 -1.38
N VAL A 136 3.76 -11.95 -0.08
CA VAL A 136 4.48 -13.08 0.54
C VAL A 136 3.71 -14.39 0.41
N GLU A 137 2.39 -14.37 0.59
CA GLU A 137 1.50 -15.52 0.47
C GLU A 137 1.20 -15.93 -0.99
N GLY A 138 1.60 -15.12 -2.00
CA GLY A 138 1.37 -15.40 -3.41
C GLY A 138 -0.04 -15.07 -3.91
N ILE A 139 -0.86 -14.40 -3.11
CA ILE A 139 -2.20 -13.92 -3.49
C ILE A 139 -2.07 -12.79 -4.52
N VAL A 140 -1.08 -11.92 -4.34
CA VAL A 140 -0.73 -10.79 -5.22
C VAL A 140 0.67 -11.01 -5.76
N GLN A 141 0.89 -10.74 -7.04
CA GLN A 141 2.18 -10.88 -7.71
C GLN A 141 2.92 -9.56 -7.89
N ALA A 142 2.18 -8.46 -8.02
CA ALA A 142 2.73 -7.11 -8.16
C ALA A 142 1.91 -6.13 -7.34
N ALA A 143 2.54 -5.11 -6.76
CA ALA A 143 1.82 -4.14 -5.95
C ALA A 143 2.42 -2.73 -6.01
N LEU A 144 1.58 -1.73 -5.73
CA LEU A 144 1.95 -0.33 -5.51
C LEU A 144 1.79 0.02 -4.03
N LEU A 145 2.86 0.52 -3.41
CA LEU A 145 2.91 0.85 -1.98
C LEU A 145 3.66 2.17 -1.76
N TYR A 146 3.27 2.93 -0.73
CA TYR A 146 4.06 4.09 -0.26
C TYR A 146 5.16 3.67 0.73
N THR A 147 4.89 2.66 1.55
CA THR A 147 5.83 2.17 2.57
C THR A 147 6.05 0.66 2.40
N PRO A 148 6.84 0.25 1.39
CA PRO A 148 7.11 -1.16 1.16
C PRO A 148 8.00 -1.73 2.27
N GLN A 149 7.74 -2.97 2.65
CA GLN A 149 8.62 -3.74 3.54
C GLN A 149 9.57 -4.59 2.71
N LEU A 150 10.86 -4.49 2.98
CA LEU A 150 11.86 -5.39 2.38
C LEU A 150 11.67 -6.79 2.94
N ARG A 151 11.36 -7.74 2.07
CA ARG A 151 11.17 -9.16 2.42
C ARG A 151 11.89 -10.05 1.41
N PRO A 152 12.45 -11.19 1.83
CA PRO A 152 13.01 -12.16 0.91
C PRO A 152 11.97 -12.55 -0.16
N GLY A 153 12.42 -12.63 -1.42
CA GLY A 153 11.54 -12.96 -2.55
C GLY A 153 10.68 -11.82 -3.08
N LEU A 154 10.85 -10.60 -2.58
CA LEU A 154 10.25 -9.38 -3.12
C LEU A 154 11.32 -8.45 -3.69
N ILE A 155 11.05 -7.89 -4.87
CA ILE A 155 11.85 -6.86 -5.54
C ILE A 155 11.10 -5.55 -5.34
N VAL A 156 11.78 -4.54 -4.79
CA VAL A 156 11.22 -3.22 -4.50
C VAL A 156 11.94 -2.20 -5.36
N GLU A 157 11.20 -1.48 -6.19
CA GLU A 157 11.72 -0.44 -7.07
C GLU A 157 10.91 0.85 -6.89
N PRO A 158 11.54 2.03 -7.06
CA PRO A 158 10.80 3.29 -7.05
C PRO A 158 9.80 3.32 -8.22
N ALA A 159 8.60 3.84 -7.96
CA ALA A 159 7.57 4.03 -8.99
C ALA A 159 7.40 5.52 -9.30
N LEU A 160 6.76 6.29 -8.43
CA LEU A 160 6.48 7.70 -8.64
C LEU A 160 6.95 8.52 -7.45
N ASP A 161 7.70 9.58 -7.70
CA ASP A 161 8.10 10.59 -6.70
C ASP A 161 6.96 11.61 -6.55
N ASP A 162 5.96 11.31 -5.73
CA ASP A 162 4.78 12.15 -5.49
C ASP A 162 5.01 13.11 -4.31
N GLU A 163 4.20 14.16 -4.21
CA GLU A 163 4.23 15.12 -3.13
C GLU A 163 2.82 15.33 -2.55
N LEU A 164 2.75 15.54 -1.24
CA LEU A 164 1.56 16.01 -0.56
C LEU A 164 1.55 17.53 -0.56
N ILE A 165 0.50 18.13 -1.13
CA ILE A 165 0.28 19.56 -1.19
C ILE A 165 -0.99 19.95 -0.46
N LEU A 166 -1.01 21.12 0.16
CA LEU A 166 -2.19 21.62 0.84
C LEU A 166 -3.16 22.26 -0.16
N VAL A 167 -4.40 21.80 -0.12
CA VAL A 167 -5.48 22.30 -0.96
C VAL A 167 -6.72 22.62 -0.13
N ALA A 168 -7.54 23.53 -0.62
CA ALA A 168 -8.81 23.91 -0.03
C ALA A 168 -9.93 23.89 -1.08
N SER A 169 -11.16 23.64 -0.66
CA SER A 169 -12.36 23.67 -1.52
C SER A 169 -13.00 25.06 -1.62
N TYR A 170 -12.30 26.09 -1.21
CA TYR A 170 -12.71 27.49 -1.25
C TYR A 170 -11.53 28.35 -1.71
N PRO A 171 -11.77 29.47 -2.43
CA PRO A 171 -10.72 30.35 -2.91
C PRO A 171 -10.06 31.13 -1.77
N ASP A 172 -8.92 31.75 -2.06
CA ASP A 172 -8.15 32.62 -1.17
C ASP A 172 -7.76 31.98 0.18
N ALA A 173 -7.56 30.67 0.16
CA ALA A 173 -7.06 29.93 1.32
C ALA A 173 -5.57 30.23 1.56
N SER A 174 -5.20 30.45 2.82
CA SER A 174 -3.81 30.61 3.29
C SER A 174 -3.63 29.84 4.59
N LEU A 175 -2.39 29.60 4.99
CA LEU A 175 -2.09 28.95 6.29
C LEU A 175 -2.72 29.67 7.47
N GLU A 176 -2.81 31.00 7.42
CA GLU A 176 -3.45 31.80 8.47
C GLU A 176 -4.97 31.71 8.50
N ARG A 177 -5.58 31.32 7.35
CA ARG A 177 -7.03 31.28 7.15
C ARG A 177 -7.52 29.93 6.65
N LEU A 178 -7.03 28.85 7.26
CA LEU A 178 -7.51 27.50 6.97
C LEU A 178 -8.86 27.26 7.62
N LEU A 179 -9.86 26.93 6.80
CA LEU A 179 -11.17 26.51 7.27
C LEU A 179 -11.30 25.00 7.17
N GLY A 180 -11.81 24.38 8.23
CA GLY A 180 -12.18 22.98 8.23
C GLY A 180 -11.04 22.03 7.89
N TYR A 181 -9.80 22.34 8.35
CA TYR A 181 -8.66 21.48 8.10
C TYR A 181 -8.92 20.05 8.56
N VAL A 182 -8.59 19.10 7.72
CA VAL A 182 -8.70 17.66 7.95
C VAL A 182 -7.29 17.07 7.97
N SER A 183 -6.89 16.53 9.12
CA SER A 183 -5.66 15.75 9.22
C SER A 183 -5.88 14.39 8.58
N VAL A 184 -5.13 14.07 7.53
CA VAL A 184 -5.19 12.76 6.85
C VAL A 184 -4.00 11.94 7.30
N ASP A 185 -4.25 10.68 7.66
CA ASP A 185 -3.18 9.74 8.00
C ASP A 185 -2.47 9.27 6.71
N TRP A 186 -1.35 9.92 6.41
CA TRP A 186 -0.43 9.57 5.32
C TRP A 186 0.79 8.78 5.81
N GLY A 187 0.80 8.35 7.07
CA GLY A 187 1.88 7.61 7.69
C GLY A 187 2.73 8.44 8.65
N PRO A 188 3.61 7.77 9.41
CA PRO A 188 4.39 8.40 10.47
C PRO A 188 5.38 9.45 9.97
N GLU A 189 5.98 9.26 8.80
CA GLU A 189 6.94 10.21 8.22
C GLU A 189 6.28 11.55 7.94
N PHE A 190 5.10 11.54 7.32
CA PHE A 190 4.32 12.76 7.09
C PHE A 190 3.89 13.40 8.42
N THR A 191 3.39 12.61 9.37
CA THR A 191 2.97 13.12 10.68
C THR A 191 4.11 13.83 11.41
N HIS A 192 5.31 13.27 11.40
CA HIS A 192 6.49 13.89 11.99
C HIS A 192 6.91 15.17 11.27
N ALA A 193 6.92 15.14 9.92
CA ALA A 193 7.28 16.31 9.12
C ALA A 193 6.26 17.46 9.31
N LEU A 194 4.96 17.12 9.34
CA LEU A 194 3.88 18.07 9.60
C LEU A 194 4.01 18.70 11.01
N ALA A 195 4.30 17.87 12.02
CA ALA A 195 4.48 18.33 13.40
C ALA A 195 5.64 19.32 13.53
N PHE A 196 6.68 19.14 12.74
CA PHE A 196 7.83 20.04 12.72
C PHE A 196 7.52 21.35 11.98
N ALA A 197 6.91 21.25 10.79
CA ALA A 197 6.68 22.41 9.93
C ALA A 197 5.43 23.23 10.34
N LEU A 198 4.34 22.56 10.73
CA LEU A 198 3.04 23.16 11.02
C LEU A 198 2.41 22.54 12.28
N PRO A 199 3.03 22.73 13.46
CA PRO A 199 2.58 22.07 14.70
C PRO A 199 1.14 22.41 15.10
N HIS A 200 0.63 23.56 14.71
CA HIS A 200 -0.74 24.01 15.00
C HIS A 200 -1.81 23.23 14.23
N LEU A 201 -1.44 22.48 13.17
CA LEU A 201 -2.38 21.66 12.38
C LEU A 201 -2.55 20.23 12.92
N ILE A 202 -1.71 19.80 13.86
CA ILE A 202 -1.77 18.43 14.43
C ILE A 202 -3.09 18.19 15.16
N ASP A 203 -3.54 19.16 15.96
CA ASP A 203 -4.75 19.04 16.78
C ASP A 203 -5.97 19.65 16.10
N SER A 204 -6.15 19.39 14.82
CA SER A 204 -7.23 19.98 14.00
C SER A 204 -8.65 19.57 14.39
N GLY A 205 -8.83 18.65 15.33
CA GLY A 205 -10.12 18.11 15.75
C GLY A 205 -10.83 17.22 14.72
N ARG A 206 -10.26 17.06 13.50
CA ARG A 206 -10.74 16.15 12.47
C ARG A 206 -9.58 15.34 11.91
N SER A 207 -9.62 14.03 12.12
CA SER A 207 -8.62 13.09 11.56
C SER A 207 -9.32 12.01 10.72
N MET A 208 -8.74 11.66 9.58
CA MET A 208 -9.27 10.66 8.66
C MET A 208 -8.18 9.71 8.18
N ALA A 209 -8.36 8.41 8.41
CA ALA A 209 -7.53 7.34 7.85
C ALA A 209 -8.13 6.79 6.54
N LEU A 210 -8.69 7.67 5.70
CA LEU A 210 -9.40 7.30 4.47
C LEU A 210 -8.58 7.48 3.20
N GLY A 211 -7.34 8.00 3.31
CA GLY A 211 -6.48 8.25 2.17
C GLY A 211 -7.17 9.06 1.07
N ALA A 212 -7.18 8.55 -0.15
CA ALA A 212 -7.76 9.24 -1.31
C ALA A 212 -9.27 9.52 -1.20
N LEU A 213 -10.03 8.79 -0.38
CA LEU A 213 -11.46 9.07 -0.16
C LEU A 213 -11.68 10.40 0.57
N THR A 214 -10.68 10.89 1.31
CA THR A 214 -10.73 12.21 1.95
C THR A 214 -10.90 13.33 0.93
N MET A 215 -10.44 13.12 -0.32
CA MET A 215 -10.62 14.09 -1.40
C MET A 215 -12.10 14.39 -1.67
N GLU A 216 -12.96 13.38 -1.72
CA GLU A 216 -14.40 13.57 -1.90
C GLU A 216 -15.02 14.35 -0.73
N TYR A 217 -14.50 14.10 0.47
CA TYR A 217 -14.92 14.85 1.65
C TYR A 217 -14.54 16.33 1.53
N VAL A 218 -13.30 16.64 1.13
CA VAL A 218 -12.81 18.01 0.98
C VAL A 218 -13.56 18.75 -0.13
N VAL A 219 -13.66 18.14 -1.31
CA VAL A 219 -14.29 18.76 -2.50
C VAL A 219 -15.76 19.13 -2.28
N ASN A 220 -16.47 18.37 -1.47
CA ASN A 220 -17.92 18.56 -1.25
C ASN A 220 -18.24 19.36 0.03
N ARG A 221 -17.24 19.94 0.70
CA ARG A 221 -17.42 20.71 1.95
C ARG A 221 -16.44 21.87 1.99
N CYS A 222 -16.71 22.86 2.84
CA CYS A 222 -15.75 23.92 3.12
C CYS A 222 -14.62 23.34 4.00
N ALA A 223 -13.59 22.81 3.36
CA ALA A 223 -12.52 22.07 4.02
C ALA A 223 -11.17 22.21 3.30
N SER A 224 -10.09 21.89 4.01
CA SER A 224 -8.74 21.84 3.49
C SER A 224 -8.01 20.58 3.99
N ALA A 225 -7.06 20.07 3.21
CA ALA A 225 -6.24 18.91 3.58
C ALA A 225 -4.96 18.85 2.73
N PHE A 226 -3.94 18.16 3.26
CA PHE A 226 -2.82 17.71 2.44
C PHE A 226 -3.24 16.50 1.62
N LEU A 227 -3.08 16.57 0.29
CA LEU A 227 -3.46 15.52 -0.64
C LEU A 227 -2.36 15.30 -1.70
N PRO A 228 -2.23 14.08 -2.27
CA PRO A 228 -1.24 13.81 -3.31
C PRO A 228 -1.43 14.69 -4.54
N ALA A 229 -0.37 15.36 -4.99
CA ALA A 229 -0.40 16.32 -6.10
C ALA A 229 -1.03 15.72 -7.37
N ARG A 230 -0.64 14.49 -7.74
CA ARG A 230 -1.21 13.78 -8.89
C ARG A 230 -2.73 13.62 -8.86
N SER A 231 -3.31 13.57 -7.66
CA SER A 231 -4.73 13.30 -7.48
C SER A 231 -5.60 14.54 -7.54
N VAL A 232 -5.05 15.71 -7.22
CA VAL A 232 -5.81 16.96 -7.09
C VAL A 232 -5.91 17.76 -8.39
N LYS A 233 -4.99 17.55 -9.36
CA LYS A 233 -4.92 18.35 -10.58
C LYS A 233 -6.27 18.53 -11.28
N ARG A 234 -7.02 17.46 -11.49
CA ARG A 234 -8.34 17.51 -12.13
C ARG A 234 -9.36 18.39 -11.40
N TYR A 235 -9.22 18.53 -10.08
CA TYR A 235 -10.10 19.36 -9.26
C TYR A 235 -9.64 20.82 -9.22
N LEU A 236 -8.34 21.06 -9.35
CA LEU A 236 -7.78 22.39 -9.55
C LEU A 236 -8.20 22.93 -10.92
N ASP A 237 -8.02 22.14 -11.99
CA ASP A 237 -8.37 22.52 -13.36
C ASP A 237 -9.88 22.89 -13.53
N ASN A 238 -10.76 22.30 -12.72
CA ASN A 238 -12.20 22.59 -12.76
C ASN A 238 -12.68 23.53 -11.63
N GLY A 239 -11.76 24.15 -10.89
CA GLY A 239 -12.05 25.13 -9.84
C GLY A 239 -12.73 24.59 -8.58
N LYS A 240 -12.74 23.27 -8.37
CA LYS A 240 -13.30 22.65 -7.15
C LYS A 240 -12.32 22.61 -5.98
N LEU A 241 -11.04 22.70 -6.28
CA LEU A 241 -9.98 22.87 -5.29
C LEU A 241 -9.11 24.06 -5.67
N HIS A 242 -8.48 24.63 -4.67
CA HIS A 242 -7.57 25.77 -4.76
C HIS A 242 -6.29 25.42 -4.00
N LEU A 243 -5.14 25.83 -4.55
CA LEU A 243 -3.85 25.65 -3.90
C LEU A 243 -3.71 26.62 -2.73
N VAL A 244 -3.10 26.17 -1.66
CA VAL A 244 -2.65 26.99 -0.54
C VAL A 244 -1.17 27.23 -0.74
N ALA A 245 -0.82 28.33 -1.42
CA ALA A 245 0.51 28.60 -1.95
C ALA A 245 1.59 28.80 -0.88
N ASP A 246 1.22 29.30 0.30
CA ASP A 246 2.12 29.53 1.44
C ASP A 246 2.37 28.26 2.30
N ALA A 247 1.83 27.12 1.88
CA ALA A 247 2.00 25.87 2.59
C ALA A 247 3.22 25.06 2.09
N PRO A 248 3.96 24.38 2.98
CA PRO A 248 5.05 23.49 2.59
C PRO A 248 4.52 22.28 1.82
N ARG A 249 5.38 21.69 0.96
CA ARG A 249 5.14 20.41 0.29
C ARG A 249 5.89 19.30 1.01
N PHE A 250 5.31 18.10 1.07
CA PHE A 250 5.96 16.96 1.72
C PHE A 250 6.17 15.84 0.71
N PRO A 251 7.39 15.26 0.61
CA PRO A 251 7.64 14.11 -0.24
C PRO A 251 6.73 12.93 0.13
N TYR A 252 6.16 12.28 -0.89
CA TYR A 252 5.29 11.11 -0.70
C TYR A 252 5.52 10.06 -1.79
N PRO A 253 6.75 9.50 -1.88
CA PRO A 253 7.13 8.59 -2.95
C PRO A 253 6.36 7.29 -2.88
N SER A 254 6.04 6.73 -4.05
CA SER A 254 5.45 5.41 -4.18
C SER A 254 6.44 4.42 -4.80
N TRP A 255 6.21 3.15 -4.52
CA TRP A 255 7.08 2.04 -4.89
C TRP A 255 6.27 0.96 -5.59
N VAL A 256 6.89 0.29 -6.55
CA VAL A 256 6.39 -0.98 -7.06
C VAL A 256 7.10 -2.12 -6.34
N VAL A 257 6.33 -3.12 -5.97
CA VAL A 257 6.84 -4.35 -5.36
C VAL A 257 6.42 -5.52 -6.23
N LEU A 258 7.40 -6.24 -6.74
CA LEU A 258 7.19 -7.41 -7.58
C LEU A 258 7.67 -8.65 -6.82
N ARG A 259 7.02 -9.78 -7.04
CA ARG A 259 7.55 -11.07 -6.60
C ARG A 259 8.72 -11.47 -7.50
N ALA A 260 9.82 -11.90 -6.90
CA ALA A 260 11.03 -12.31 -7.62
C ALA A 260 10.83 -13.58 -8.49
N ASP A 261 9.78 -14.35 -8.21
CA ASP A 261 9.42 -15.57 -8.95
C ASP A 261 8.29 -15.37 -9.98
N LEU A 262 7.87 -14.13 -10.21
CA LEU A 262 7.00 -13.81 -11.32
C LEU A 262 7.67 -14.24 -12.64
N THR A 263 6.91 -14.87 -13.54
CA THR A 263 7.48 -15.31 -14.82
C THR A 263 8.09 -14.14 -15.58
N PRO A 264 9.24 -14.30 -16.24
CA PRO A 264 9.99 -13.19 -16.83
C PRO A 264 9.13 -12.31 -17.76
N ASP A 265 8.26 -12.92 -18.56
CA ASP A 265 7.37 -12.21 -19.46
C ASP A 265 6.29 -11.38 -18.75
N LEU A 266 5.72 -11.86 -17.63
CA LEU A 266 4.80 -11.06 -16.81
C LEU A 266 5.53 -9.98 -16.01
N ALA A 267 6.75 -10.24 -15.53
CA ALA A 267 7.56 -9.25 -14.85
C ALA A 267 7.94 -8.10 -15.80
N GLU A 268 8.37 -8.43 -17.02
CA GLU A 268 8.68 -7.43 -18.05
C GLU A 268 7.44 -6.63 -18.46
N LEU A 269 6.30 -7.31 -18.69
CA LEU A 269 5.03 -6.65 -19.01
C LEU A 269 4.61 -5.69 -17.90
N ALA A 270 4.61 -6.14 -16.65
CA ALA A 270 4.23 -5.35 -15.49
C ALA A 270 5.14 -4.11 -15.32
N GLY A 271 6.46 -4.29 -15.45
CA GLY A 271 7.42 -3.20 -15.34
C GLY A 271 7.28 -2.17 -16.46
N ARG A 272 7.18 -2.63 -17.73
CA ARG A 272 7.07 -1.75 -18.90
C ARG A 272 5.77 -0.95 -18.88
N THR A 273 4.63 -1.59 -18.63
CA THR A 273 3.33 -0.92 -18.58
C THR A 273 3.25 0.07 -17.43
N LEU A 274 3.77 -0.28 -16.24
CA LEU A 274 3.82 0.64 -15.12
C LEU A 274 4.71 1.85 -15.43
N LYS A 275 5.88 1.65 -16.02
CA LYS A 275 6.79 2.75 -16.38
C LYS A 275 6.12 3.75 -17.32
N ALA A 276 5.36 3.29 -18.30
CA ALA A 276 4.61 4.17 -19.20
C ALA A 276 3.53 5.00 -18.46
N VAL A 277 2.81 4.37 -17.53
CA VAL A 277 1.80 5.03 -16.71
C VAL A 277 2.42 6.05 -15.78
N VAL A 278 3.54 5.72 -15.13
CA VAL A 278 4.29 6.62 -14.23
C VAL A 278 4.77 7.84 -14.99
N GLN A 279 5.38 7.69 -16.17
CA GLN A 279 5.82 8.82 -16.99
C GLN A 279 4.68 9.79 -17.33
N GLY A 280 3.47 9.24 -17.57
CA GLY A 280 2.28 10.07 -17.77
C GLY A 280 1.84 10.82 -16.50
N ALA A 281 1.98 10.19 -15.34
CA ALA A 281 1.65 10.79 -14.05
C ALA A 281 2.67 11.87 -13.65
N GLU A 282 3.97 11.63 -13.88
CA GLU A 282 5.06 12.58 -13.64
C GLU A 282 4.86 13.88 -14.41
N LYS A 283 4.58 13.79 -15.73
CA LYS A 283 4.32 14.98 -16.57
C LYS A 283 3.15 15.81 -16.06
N ALA A 284 2.07 15.14 -15.61
CA ALA A 284 0.92 15.85 -15.07
C ALA A 284 1.24 16.52 -13.72
N GLN A 285 2.07 15.90 -12.91
CA GLN A 285 2.53 16.43 -11.62
C GLN A 285 3.52 17.59 -11.82
N GLU A 286 4.51 17.47 -12.72
CA GLU A 286 5.47 18.54 -13.05
C GLU A 286 4.76 19.82 -13.47
N SER A 287 3.71 19.71 -14.29
CA SER A 287 2.90 20.88 -14.69
C SER A 287 2.29 21.57 -13.47
N LEU A 288 1.76 20.82 -12.51
CA LEU A 288 1.14 21.37 -11.30
C LEU A 288 2.19 21.96 -10.33
N LEU A 289 3.29 21.25 -10.12
CA LEU A 289 4.35 21.71 -9.21
C LEU A 289 5.06 22.95 -9.79
N GLY A 290 5.20 23.03 -11.12
CA GLY A 290 5.69 24.23 -11.79
C GLY A 290 4.77 25.44 -11.62
N GLU A 291 3.45 25.24 -11.60
CA GLU A 291 2.50 26.31 -11.26
C GLU A 291 2.68 26.80 -9.81
N LEU A 292 2.89 25.87 -8.86
CA LEU A 292 3.19 26.21 -7.45
C LEU A 292 4.51 26.98 -7.29
N ASP A 293 5.55 26.56 -8.00
CA ASP A 293 6.88 27.20 -7.93
C ASP A 293 6.87 28.65 -8.46
N LEU A 294 5.88 28.99 -9.28
CA LEU A 294 5.69 30.36 -9.80
C LEU A 294 4.85 31.25 -8.87
N MET A 295 4.19 30.68 -7.86
CA MET A 295 3.41 31.45 -6.87
C MET A 295 4.35 32.10 -5.85
N GLU A 296 4.15 33.42 -5.58
CA GLU A 296 4.95 34.15 -4.59
C GLU A 296 4.75 33.57 -3.17
N GLY A 297 5.84 33.40 -2.41
CA GLY A 297 5.83 32.97 -1.01
C GLY A 297 6.16 31.49 -0.78
N TYR A 298 6.44 30.73 -1.84
CA TYR A 298 6.76 29.33 -1.70
C TYR A 298 8.25 29.10 -1.34
N GLU A 299 8.51 28.52 -0.15
CA GLU A 299 9.82 27.96 0.22
C GLU A 299 9.75 26.41 0.22
N PRO A 300 10.54 25.73 -0.64
CA PRO A 300 10.56 24.26 -0.60
C PRO A 300 11.11 23.77 0.73
N VAL A 301 10.36 22.91 1.43
CA VAL A 301 10.91 22.17 2.58
C VAL A 301 12.06 21.30 2.06
N PRO A 302 13.26 21.34 2.70
CA PRO A 302 14.39 20.53 2.27
C PRO A 302 13.98 19.06 2.13
N LYS A 303 14.21 18.46 0.96
CA LYS A 303 13.95 17.02 0.75
C LYS A 303 14.79 16.24 1.77
N VAL A 304 14.14 15.58 2.71
CA VAL A 304 14.80 14.65 3.61
C VAL A 304 15.25 13.46 2.78
N ASN A 305 16.54 13.37 2.51
CA ASN A 305 17.14 12.33 1.70
C ASN A 305 17.14 11.02 2.53
N PHE A 306 16.17 10.14 2.31
CA PHE A 306 16.09 8.83 2.97
C PHE A 306 17.19 7.84 2.54
N LYS A 307 18.13 8.25 1.66
CA LYS A 307 19.27 7.41 1.24
C LYS A 307 20.38 7.27 2.27
N ASP A 308 20.38 8.06 3.33
CA ASP A 308 21.51 8.13 4.29
C ASP A 308 21.31 7.30 5.58
N LYS A 309 20.32 6.39 5.62
CA LYS A 309 20.23 5.38 6.70
C LYS A 309 20.59 4.00 6.14
N LYS A 310 21.91 3.73 6.07
CA LYS A 310 22.47 2.38 6.04
C LYS A 310 22.48 1.77 7.44
#